data_670b2bce9a952373137eada5a702017d
#
_entry.id   670b2bce9a952373137eada5a702017d
#
_cell.length_a   1.000
_cell.length_b   1.000
_cell.length_c   1.000
_cell.angle_alpha   90.00
_cell.angle_beta   90.00
_cell.angle_gamma   90.00
#
_symmetry.space_group_name_H-M   'P 1'
#
loop_
_entity.id
_entity.type
_entity.pdbx_description
1 polymer ?
#
loop_
_entity_poly.entity_id
_entity_poly.type
_entity_poly.pdbx_seq_one_letter_code
_entity_poly.pdbx_strand_id
1 'polypeptide(L)'
;MIGSRCCPFHTITQSYPSSTAARDPMPASDTATGTQSGAQVADLSVVVSTIRGMVTVDLIRAVALALPRTTEHLIRDRVKFRVGRIVYLAISPDEASMGFGFPKEERAALVEAEPEKFFMPVPSDERYHWVRAWLGALDEEETRELVIEAWRMCVPKKISALVP
;
A
#
# COMPACT_ATOMS: atom_id res chain seq x y z
N MET A 1 35.56 -4.41 2.56
CA MET A 1 34.94 -4.57 1.23
C MET A 1 33.50 -4.99 1.46
N ILE A 2 32.57 -4.03 1.44
CA ILE A 2 31.16 -4.27 1.70
C ILE A 2 30.47 -4.25 0.34
N GLY A 3 30.12 -5.45 -0.15
CA GLY A 3 29.43 -5.60 -1.43
C GLY A 3 28.01 -5.11 -1.35
N SER A 4 27.72 -3.96 -1.94
CA SER A 4 26.38 -3.48 -2.22
C SER A 4 25.70 -4.42 -3.22
N ARG A 5 24.83 -5.29 -2.73
CA ARG A 5 23.97 -6.09 -3.60
C ARG A 5 22.80 -5.24 -4.06
N CYS A 6 22.98 -4.58 -5.20
CA CYS A 6 21.90 -3.96 -5.94
C CYS A 6 20.92 -5.02 -6.42
N CYS A 7 19.65 -4.89 -6.07
CA CYS A 7 18.57 -5.70 -6.64
C CYS A 7 18.32 -5.29 -8.08
N PRO A 8 18.58 -6.15 -9.08
CA PRO A 8 18.19 -5.88 -10.46
C PRO A 8 16.71 -6.18 -10.64
N PHE A 9 15.88 -5.16 -10.76
CA PHE A 9 14.49 -5.32 -11.16
C PHE A 9 14.42 -5.72 -12.63
N HIS A 10 14.27 -7.01 -12.87
CA HIS A 10 13.86 -7.51 -14.17
C HIS A 10 12.35 -7.35 -14.33
N THR A 11 11.99 -6.82 -15.45
CA THR A 11 10.65 -6.68 -16.02
C THR A 11 9.86 -7.98 -15.94
N ILE A 12 8.85 -8.04 -15.10
CA ILE A 12 7.93 -9.17 -15.02
C ILE A 12 6.60 -8.79 -15.66
N THR A 13 6.30 -9.44 -16.77
CA THR A 13 5.01 -9.44 -17.43
C THR A 13 4.10 -10.39 -16.66
N GLN A 14 3.17 -9.88 -15.87
CA GLN A 14 2.09 -10.71 -15.32
C GLN A 14 0.84 -10.56 -16.17
N SER A 15 0.47 -11.65 -16.83
CA SER A 15 -0.85 -11.83 -17.46
C SER A 15 -1.84 -12.19 -16.35
N TYR A 16 -2.81 -11.33 -16.10
CA TYR A 16 -3.97 -11.67 -15.29
C TYR A 16 -5.00 -12.38 -16.15
N PRO A 17 -5.63 -13.48 -15.68
CA PRO A 17 -6.78 -14.04 -16.35
C PRO A 17 -7.99 -13.12 -16.14
N SER A 18 -8.67 -12.78 -17.24
CA SER A 18 -9.96 -12.09 -17.25
C SER A 18 -11.02 -12.99 -16.63
N SER A 19 -11.54 -12.62 -15.48
CA SER A 19 -12.69 -13.28 -14.88
C SER A 19 -13.97 -12.68 -15.49
N THR A 20 -14.63 -13.46 -16.31
CA THR A 20 -15.97 -13.18 -16.85
C THR A 20 -16.99 -13.33 -15.72
N ALA A 21 -17.57 -12.22 -15.28
CA ALA A 21 -18.65 -12.23 -14.32
C ALA A 21 -19.96 -12.61 -15.01
N ALA A 22 -20.54 -13.72 -14.58
CA ALA A 22 -21.89 -14.11 -14.92
C ALA A 22 -22.90 -13.21 -14.19
N ARG A 23 -23.86 -12.69 -14.95
CA ARG A 23 -25.06 -12.00 -14.47
C ARG A 23 -26.02 -13.03 -13.90
N ASP A 24 -26.59 -12.77 -12.73
CA ASP A 24 -27.83 -13.36 -12.26
C ASP A 24 -28.82 -12.28 -11.82
N PRO A 25 -30.14 -12.50 -12.06
CA PRO A 25 -31.14 -11.46 -12.09
C PRO A 25 -31.80 -11.21 -10.72
N MET A 26 -32.25 -9.97 -10.54
CA MET A 26 -33.08 -9.51 -9.42
C MET A 26 -34.44 -10.22 -9.36
N PRO A 27 -35.02 -10.40 -8.17
CA PRO A 27 -36.46 -10.40 -7.98
C PRO A 27 -36.95 -9.04 -7.42
N ALA A 28 -38.11 -8.66 -7.94
CA ALA A 28 -38.82 -7.42 -7.60
C ALA A 28 -39.72 -7.62 -6.38
N SER A 29 -40.04 -6.46 -5.75
CA SER A 29 -41.22 -6.07 -4.96
C SER A 29 -41.49 -6.78 -3.63
N ASP A 30 -41.59 -5.98 -2.54
CA ASP A 30 -42.91 -5.64 -2.00
C ASP A 30 -42.83 -4.48 -0.98
N THR A 31 -43.86 -3.66 -1.06
CA THR A 31 -44.21 -2.48 -0.30
C THR A 31 -44.58 -2.82 1.15
N ALA A 32 -44.01 -2.10 2.13
CA ALA A 32 -44.70 -1.89 3.42
C ALA A 32 -44.30 -0.56 4.04
N THR A 33 -45.27 0.31 4.10
CA THR A 33 -45.38 1.55 4.86
C THR A 33 -45.21 1.30 6.38
N GLY A 34 -44.30 2.03 7.01
CA GLY A 34 -44.16 2.03 8.47
C GLY A 34 -43.47 3.32 8.94
N THR A 35 -44.30 4.32 9.22
CA THR A 35 -43.91 5.55 9.92
C THR A 35 -43.47 5.22 11.36
N GLN A 36 -42.21 5.50 11.70
CA GLN A 36 -41.84 5.80 13.11
C GLN A 36 -40.77 6.89 13.12
N SER A 37 -41.26 8.06 13.58
CA SER A 37 -40.49 9.19 14.09
C SER A 37 -39.70 8.74 15.31
N GLY A 38 -38.39 8.80 15.22
CA GLY A 38 -37.48 8.63 16.34
C GLY A 38 -36.15 9.26 15.91
N ALA A 39 -35.98 10.54 16.22
CA ALA A 39 -34.71 11.23 16.07
C ALA A 39 -33.70 10.59 17.03
N GLN A 40 -33.01 9.56 16.61
CA GLN A 40 -31.75 9.14 17.22
C GLN A 40 -30.67 10.09 16.72
N VAL A 41 -30.25 10.97 17.62
CA VAL A 41 -28.98 11.68 17.48
C VAL A 41 -27.89 10.61 17.41
N ALA A 42 -27.52 10.25 16.19
CA ALA A 42 -26.39 9.38 15.93
C ALA A 42 -25.17 10.02 16.61
N ASP A 43 -24.56 9.27 17.50
CA ASP A 43 -23.40 9.68 18.28
C ASP A 43 -22.29 10.10 17.30
N LEU A 44 -22.07 11.41 17.19
CA LEU A 44 -21.04 12.01 16.35
C LEU A 44 -19.64 11.50 16.70
N SER A 45 -19.45 10.94 17.88
CA SER A 45 -18.21 10.28 18.30
C SER A 45 -17.88 9.05 17.45
N VAL A 46 -18.89 8.27 17.04
CA VAL A 46 -18.69 7.07 16.21
C VAL A 46 -18.36 7.45 14.78
N VAL A 47 -18.95 8.54 14.26
CA VAL A 47 -18.70 9.03 12.91
C VAL A 47 -17.28 9.62 12.79
N VAL A 48 -16.81 10.32 13.82
CA VAL A 48 -15.44 10.89 13.86
C VAL A 48 -14.39 9.79 13.96
N SER A 49 -14.70 8.66 14.60
CA SER A 49 -13.77 7.53 14.68
C SER A 49 -13.63 6.75 13.36
N THR A 50 -14.57 6.88 12.43
CA THR A 50 -14.55 6.20 11.12
C THR A 50 -13.86 7.04 10.03
N ILE A 51 -13.58 8.32 10.29
CA ILE A 51 -12.74 9.17 9.43
C ILE A 51 -11.27 9.14 9.95
N ARG A 52 -10.75 7.99 10.26
CA ARG A 52 -9.31 7.76 10.21
C ARG A 52 -8.96 7.78 8.73
N GLY A 53 -8.23 8.83 8.34
CA GLY A 53 -8.04 9.19 6.95
C GLY A 53 -7.65 7.98 6.10
N MET A 54 -8.51 7.67 5.14
CA MET A 54 -8.17 6.66 4.13
C MET A 54 -6.86 7.06 3.48
N VAL A 55 -5.89 6.17 3.53
CA VAL A 55 -4.61 6.37 2.86
C VAL A 55 -4.86 6.49 1.36
N THR A 56 -4.50 7.64 0.82
CA THR A 56 -4.62 7.92 -0.61
C THR A 56 -3.26 7.86 -1.30
N VAL A 57 -3.28 7.61 -2.60
CA VAL A 57 -2.05 7.65 -3.41
C VAL A 57 -1.38 9.03 -3.35
N ASP A 58 -2.16 10.10 -3.24
CA ASP A 58 -1.63 11.46 -3.13
C ASP A 58 -0.90 11.71 -1.81
N LEU A 59 -1.37 11.11 -0.71
CA LEU A 59 -0.67 11.13 0.57
C LEU A 59 0.69 10.43 0.43
N ILE A 60 0.70 9.22 -0.12
CA ILE A 60 1.93 8.44 -0.33
C ILE A 60 2.89 9.20 -1.23
N ARG A 61 2.39 9.81 -2.30
CA ARG A 61 3.17 10.63 -3.23
C ARG A 61 3.79 11.83 -2.52
N ALA A 62 3.03 12.55 -1.70
CA ALA A 62 3.51 13.70 -0.95
C ALA A 62 4.64 13.30 0.02
N VAL A 63 4.47 12.20 0.76
CA VAL A 63 5.49 11.67 1.67
C VAL A 63 6.74 11.23 0.90
N ALA A 64 6.58 10.43 -0.15
CA ALA A 64 7.70 9.88 -0.90
C ALA A 64 8.52 10.96 -1.61
N LEU A 65 7.88 11.97 -2.22
CA LEU A 65 8.58 13.05 -2.92
C LEU A 65 9.25 14.06 -1.97
N ALA A 66 8.82 14.12 -0.71
CA ALA A 66 9.52 14.89 0.30
C ALA A 66 10.87 14.26 0.72
N LEU A 67 11.06 12.97 0.44
CA LEU A 67 12.29 12.25 0.80
C LEU A 67 13.43 12.55 -0.20
N PRO A 68 14.65 12.81 0.31
CA PRO A 68 15.81 13.12 -0.53
C PRO A 68 16.08 12.08 -1.60
N ARG A 69 16.42 12.53 -2.82
CA ARG A 69 16.77 11.69 -3.98
C ARG A 69 15.66 10.78 -4.49
N THR A 70 14.44 10.94 -4.03
CA THR A 70 13.30 10.20 -4.55
C THR A 70 12.84 10.77 -5.88
N THR A 71 12.52 9.89 -6.82
CA THR A 71 11.90 10.23 -8.11
C THR A 71 10.72 9.32 -8.35
N GLU A 72 9.62 9.89 -8.85
CA GLU A 72 8.42 9.15 -9.26
C GLU A 72 8.53 8.72 -10.73
N HIS A 73 8.08 7.53 -11.04
CA HIS A 73 8.01 6.99 -12.39
C HIS A 73 6.73 6.19 -12.58
N LEU A 74 6.01 6.49 -13.66
CA LEU A 74 4.92 5.66 -14.12
C LEU A 74 5.47 4.59 -15.07
N ILE A 75 5.38 3.34 -14.67
CA ILE A 75 5.86 2.20 -15.46
C ILE A 75 4.76 1.14 -15.50
N ARG A 76 4.19 0.89 -16.69
CA ARG A 76 3.11 -0.09 -16.91
C ARG A 76 1.93 0.14 -15.97
N ASP A 77 1.39 1.35 -15.98
CA ASP A 77 0.26 1.79 -15.17
C ASP A 77 0.47 1.63 -13.65
N ARG A 78 1.74 1.53 -13.22
CA ARG A 78 2.12 1.50 -11.81
C ARG A 78 2.97 2.69 -11.45
N VAL A 79 2.55 3.41 -10.43
CA VAL A 79 3.35 4.47 -9.83
C VAL A 79 4.46 3.80 -9.00
N LYS A 80 5.70 4.16 -9.29
CA LYS A 80 6.90 3.64 -8.59
C LYS A 80 7.76 4.79 -8.12
N PHE A 81 8.21 4.69 -6.88
CA PHE A 81 9.17 5.62 -6.29
C PHE A 81 10.53 4.94 -6.15
N ARG A 82 11.56 5.65 -6.56
CA ARG A 82 12.91 5.09 -6.55
C ARG A 82 13.95 6.10 -6.10
N VAL A 83 15.06 5.57 -5.57
CA VAL A 83 16.29 6.30 -5.32
C VAL A 83 17.33 5.81 -6.32
N GLY A 84 17.67 6.63 -7.28
CA GLY A 84 18.52 6.22 -8.40
C GLY A 84 17.89 5.09 -9.22
N ARG A 85 18.44 3.88 -9.13
CA ARG A 85 17.91 2.68 -9.84
C ARG A 85 17.08 1.76 -8.95
N ILE A 86 17.05 2.00 -7.64
CA ILE A 86 16.39 1.12 -6.67
C ILE A 86 14.97 1.61 -6.45
N VAL A 87 13.98 0.77 -6.78
CA VAL A 87 12.57 1.01 -6.44
C VAL A 87 12.38 0.55 -5.01
N TYR A 88 11.88 1.44 -4.16
CA TYR A 88 11.60 1.13 -2.76
C TYR A 88 10.10 1.12 -2.45
N LEU A 89 9.28 1.69 -3.33
CA LEU A 89 7.83 1.75 -3.17
C LEU A 89 7.16 1.66 -4.55
N ALA A 90 6.08 0.90 -4.65
CA ALA A 90 5.28 0.78 -5.86
C ALA A 90 3.80 0.66 -5.49
N ILE A 91 2.93 1.38 -6.19
CA ILE A 91 1.49 1.33 -6.00
C ILE A 91 0.89 0.43 -7.06
N SER A 92 -0.11 -0.36 -6.70
CA SER A 92 -0.83 -1.21 -7.66
C SER A 92 -1.67 -0.35 -8.63
N PRO A 93 -1.98 -0.83 -9.84
CA PRO A 93 -2.76 -0.05 -10.82
C PRO A 93 -4.19 0.26 -10.37
N ASP A 94 -4.74 -0.57 -9.49
CA ASP A 94 -6.07 -0.41 -8.87
C ASP A 94 -6.06 0.50 -7.64
N GLU A 95 -4.87 1.02 -7.27
CA GLU A 95 -4.65 1.87 -6.10
C GLU A 95 -5.14 1.26 -4.77
N ALA A 96 -5.37 -0.06 -4.74
CA ALA A 96 -5.86 -0.76 -3.56
C ALA A 96 -4.73 -1.22 -2.64
N SER A 97 -3.53 -1.41 -3.17
CA SER A 97 -2.38 -1.89 -2.41
C SER A 97 -1.08 -1.21 -2.82
N MET A 98 -0.14 -1.20 -1.90
CA MET A 98 1.24 -0.81 -2.16
C MET A 98 2.20 -1.96 -1.86
N GLY A 99 3.31 -2.00 -2.59
CA GLY A 99 4.45 -2.83 -2.26
C GLY A 99 5.62 -1.93 -1.87
N PHE A 100 6.37 -2.32 -0.86
CA PHE A 100 7.48 -1.52 -0.35
C PHE A 100 8.65 -2.36 0.12
N GLY A 101 9.83 -1.73 0.23
CA GLY A 101 11.03 -2.37 0.72
C GLY A 101 10.92 -2.75 2.19
N PHE A 102 11.12 -4.05 2.50
CA PHE A 102 11.08 -4.58 3.86
C PHE A 102 12.04 -5.78 3.97
N PRO A 103 12.73 -5.98 5.11
CA PRO A 103 13.62 -7.11 5.31
C PRO A 103 12.89 -8.43 5.10
N LYS A 104 13.38 -9.26 4.18
CA LYS A 104 12.70 -10.53 3.85
C LYS A 104 12.69 -11.54 5.00
N GLU A 105 13.66 -11.42 5.90
CA GLU A 105 13.80 -12.28 7.09
C GLU A 105 12.69 -12.02 8.11
N GLU A 106 12.20 -10.78 8.19
CA GLU A 106 11.18 -10.34 9.14
C GLU A 106 9.79 -10.32 8.53
N ARG A 107 9.69 -10.38 7.21
CA ARG A 107 8.45 -10.28 6.44
C ARG A 107 7.39 -11.29 6.83
N ALA A 108 7.78 -12.55 7.06
CA ALA A 108 6.84 -13.60 7.44
C ALA A 108 6.19 -13.31 8.79
N ALA A 109 6.97 -12.84 9.76
CA ALA A 109 6.47 -12.45 11.08
C ALA A 109 5.53 -11.25 11.01
N LEU A 110 5.84 -10.26 10.16
CA LEU A 110 4.96 -9.11 9.94
C LEU A 110 3.60 -9.53 9.37
N VAL A 111 3.60 -10.38 8.34
CA VAL A 111 2.37 -10.88 7.71
C VAL A 111 1.57 -11.78 8.65
N GLU A 112 2.24 -12.56 9.49
CA GLU A 112 1.58 -13.40 10.50
C GLU A 112 0.95 -12.56 11.63
N ALA A 113 1.61 -11.47 12.03
CA ALA A 113 1.12 -10.58 13.08
C ALA A 113 -0.10 -9.77 12.64
N GLU A 114 -0.12 -9.27 11.41
CA GLU A 114 -1.17 -8.40 10.88
C GLU A 114 -1.61 -8.82 9.46
N PRO A 115 -2.22 -9.99 9.31
CA PRO A 115 -2.59 -10.55 8.01
C PRO A 115 -3.67 -9.75 7.27
N GLU A 116 -4.43 -8.92 7.99
CA GLU A 116 -5.44 -8.02 7.42
C GLU A 116 -4.82 -6.82 6.71
N LYS A 117 -3.62 -6.41 7.12
CA LYS A 117 -2.89 -5.27 6.56
C LYS A 117 -1.84 -5.70 5.53
N PHE A 118 -1.04 -6.71 5.89
CA PHE A 118 0.14 -7.11 5.14
C PHE A 118 -0.04 -8.49 4.48
N PHE A 119 0.58 -8.64 3.32
CA PHE A 119 0.56 -9.91 2.61
C PHE A 119 1.84 -10.14 1.81
N MET A 120 2.10 -11.40 1.53
CA MET A 120 3.30 -11.81 0.82
C MET A 120 3.34 -11.22 -0.60
N PRO A 121 4.51 -10.86 -1.10
CA PRO A 121 4.67 -10.50 -2.50
C PRO A 121 4.38 -11.69 -3.40
N VAL A 122 4.23 -11.43 -4.69
CA VAL A 122 4.10 -12.51 -5.68
C VAL A 122 5.36 -13.38 -5.68
N PRO A 123 5.29 -14.68 -6.01
CA PRO A 123 6.43 -15.61 -5.93
C PRO A 123 7.70 -15.15 -6.64
N SER A 124 7.55 -14.43 -7.76
CA SER A 124 8.70 -13.84 -8.48
C SER A 124 9.45 -12.78 -7.69
N ASP A 125 8.79 -12.11 -6.76
CA ASP A 125 9.31 -11.00 -5.98
C ASP A 125 9.75 -11.42 -4.57
N GLU A 126 9.44 -12.65 -4.13
CA GLU A 126 9.83 -13.19 -2.82
C GLU A 126 11.33 -13.22 -2.56
N ARG A 127 12.13 -13.31 -3.61
CA ARG A 127 13.61 -13.25 -3.52
C ARG A 127 14.14 -11.88 -3.10
N TYR A 128 13.32 -10.83 -3.23
CA TYR A 128 13.69 -9.45 -2.87
C TYR A 128 13.24 -9.10 -1.46
N HIS A 129 13.82 -8.06 -0.90
CA HIS A 129 13.36 -7.40 0.32
C HIS A 129 12.10 -6.58 0.01
N TRP A 130 10.94 -7.25 0.03
CA TRP A 130 9.69 -6.69 -0.43
C TRP A 130 8.51 -7.29 0.30
N VAL A 131 7.54 -6.45 0.71
CA VAL A 131 6.26 -6.86 1.28
C VAL A 131 5.15 -6.03 0.62
N ARG A 132 3.90 -6.45 0.76
CA ARG A 132 2.74 -5.71 0.26
C ARG A 132 1.77 -5.41 1.39
N ALA A 133 1.05 -4.28 1.27
CA ALA A 133 0.02 -3.88 2.21
C ALA A 133 -1.22 -3.36 1.49
N TRP A 134 -2.39 -3.55 2.11
CA TRP A 134 -3.65 -2.98 1.67
C TRP A 134 -3.75 -1.53 2.14
N LEU A 135 -3.96 -0.58 1.23
CA LEU A 135 -4.05 0.84 1.57
C LEU A 135 -5.26 1.15 2.47
N GLY A 136 -6.37 0.43 2.26
CA GLY A 136 -7.58 0.60 3.07
C GLY A 136 -7.47 0.10 4.52
N ALA A 137 -6.42 -0.68 4.83
CA ALA A 137 -6.18 -1.22 6.17
C ALA A 137 -5.11 -0.42 6.96
N LEU A 138 -4.40 0.49 6.29
CA LEU A 138 -3.38 1.34 6.90
C LEU A 138 -3.97 2.68 7.32
N ASP A 139 -3.35 3.31 8.32
CA ASP A 139 -3.57 4.71 8.64
C ASP A 139 -2.46 5.61 8.04
N GLU A 140 -2.66 6.91 8.15
CA GLU A 140 -1.75 7.91 7.58
C GLU A 140 -0.36 7.87 8.24
N GLU A 141 -0.32 7.74 9.57
CA GLU A 141 0.92 7.76 10.33
C GLU A 141 1.75 6.51 10.05
N GLU A 142 1.11 5.33 10.12
CA GLU A 142 1.72 4.05 9.78
C GLU A 142 2.25 4.04 8.33
N THR A 143 1.45 4.56 7.40
CA THR A 143 1.88 4.66 5.99
C THR A 143 3.13 5.53 5.84
N ARG A 144 3.17 6.65 6.55
CA ARG A 144 4.32 7.56 6.54
C ARG A 144 5.59 6.86 7.04
N GLU A 145 5.47 6.14 8.15
CA GLU A 145 6.59 5.37 8.73
C GLU A 145 7.07 4.28 7.77
N LEU A 146 6.17 3.48 7.21
CA LEU A 146 6.51 2.42 6.25
C LEU A 146 7.23 2.95 5.01
N VAL A 147 6.79 4.10 4.48
CA VAL A 147 7.43 4.74 3.31
C VAL A 147 8.83 5.23 3.66
N ILE A 148 9.01 5.84 4.84
CA ILE A 148 10.31 6.33 5.31
C ILE A 148 11.28 5.16 5.55
N GLU A 149 10.83 4.10 6.22
CA GLU A 149 11.67 2.92 6.48
C GLU A 149 12.09 2.21 5.19
N ALA A 150 11.17 2.04 4.24
CA ALA A 150 11.49 1.48 2.93
C ALA A 150 12.52 2.33 2.18
N TRP A 151 12.40 3.66 2.26
CA TRP A 151 13.39 4.58 1.69
C TRP A 151 14.74 4.48 2.39
N ARG A 152 14.77 4.38 3.74
CA ARG A 152 16.00 4.21 4.53
C ARG A 152 16.82 3.01 4.11
N MET A 153 16.17 1.91 3.68
CA MET A 153 16.85 0.73 3.15
C MET A 153 17.61 1.01 1.85
N CYS A 154 17.24 2.05 1.10
CA CYS A 154 17.78 2.35 -0.23
C CYS A 154 18.82 3.46 -0.22
N VAL A 155 19.00 4.17 0.88
CA VAL A 155 19.94 5.30 0.99
C VAL A 155 21.09 5.00 1.95
N PRO A 156 22.26 5.65 1.76
CA PRO A 156 23.35 5.58 2.72
C PRO A 156 22.93 6.16 4.10
N LYS A 157 23.48 5.62 5.18
CA LYS A 157 23.20 6.07 6.57
C LYS A 157 23.34 7.58 6.79
N LYS A 158 24.27 8.22 6.08
CA LYS A 158 24.45 9.69 6.15
C LYS A 158 23.23 10.46 5.63
N ILE A 159 22.52 9.92 4.69
CA ILE A 159 21.32 10.54 4.09
C ILE A 159 20.09 10.19 4.91
N SER A 160 19.98 8.94 5.37
CA SER A 160 18.85 8.51 6.22
C SER A 160 18.82 9.29 7.55
N ALA A 161 19.96 9.74 8.06
CA ALA A 161 20.04 10.57 9.27
C ALA A 161 19.52 12.00 9.11
N LEU A 162 19.21 12.44 7.88
CA LEU A 162 18.64 13.77 7.61
C LEU A 162 17.12 13.80 7.76
N VAL A 163 16.49 12.63 7.82
CA VAL A 163 15.04 12.46 7.97
C VAL A 163 14.81 11.81 9.32
N PRO A 164 14.10 12.49 10.25
CA PRO A 164 13.81 11.99 11.59
C PRO A 164 12.96 10.72 11.59
#